data_997bbb185a65ca7149ddbf9417dbc487
#
_entry.id   997bbb185a65ca7149ddbf9417dbc487
#
_cell.length_a   1.000
_cell.length_b   1.000
_cell.length_c   1.000
_cell.angle_alpha   90.00
_cell.angle_beta   90.00
_cell.angle_gamma   90.00
#
_symmetry.space_group_name_H-M   'P 1'
#
loop_
_entity.id
_entity.type
_entity.pdbx_description
1 polymer ?
#
loop_
_entity_poly.entity_id
_entity_poly.type
_entity_poly.pdbx_seq_one_letter_code
_entity_poly.pdbx_strand_id
1 'polypeptide(L)'
;MQLITHKDRAECEAFFQGYFTSSRRSLFVGTLGFNDACLYFPRLLANHPGFDFLFLIEERPEVSAILEESALRNRTELEHLLEEHTLSFETVQIIADDTASIAGRSAAAVFSRWLGKNYTDVIVDATTMSRGVCFPMVRQAYESKLQAHVVIAERMTHPLKATAMHTDSPQYMHGFQADMGTDEVTKAIKLWIPQLSENNHDSLERIFRREQPDEVAPILPFPAVDPRQGDRLLREFRELILSDWDVNLLDIIYAHESDPTDVFETIRRIHRGRLGALCGFKDTPPRTILSPSGSKMGSLGMLFAAIDLDLPVVYSETMGYRCDAETLPAVSHRMPDHMWHAWLRNE
;
A
#
# COMPACT_ATOMS: atom_id res chain seq x y z
N MET A 1 12.14 11.91 7.09
CA MET A 1 11.71 11.82 5.67
C MET A 1 10.94 13.07 5.27
N GLN A 2 11.26 13.66 4.11
CA GLN A 2 10.50 14.76 3.51
C GLN A 2 9.68 14.23 2.33
N LEU A 3 8.40 14.62 2.25
CA LEU A 3 7.52 14.30 1.13
C LEU A 3 7.28 15.55 0.29
N ILE A 4 7.55 15.47 -1.02
CA ILE A 4 7.10 16.46 -2.00
C ILE A 4 5.94 15.82 -2.75
N THR A 5 4.74 16.39 -2.64
CA THR A 5 3.51 15.76 -3.12
C THR A 5 2.84 16.58 -4.22
N HIS A 6 2.19 15.88 -5.15
CA HIS A 6 1.32 16.42 -6.18
C HIS A 6 -0.02 15.69 -6.07
N LYS A 7 -1.13 16.43 -5.90
CA LYS A 7 -2.39 15.87 -5.38
C LYS A 7 -3.47 15.66 -6.44
N ASP A 8 -3.24 16.13 -7.65
CA ASP A 8 -4.18 15.93 -8.74
C ASP A 8 -3.46 15.60 -10.05
N ARG A 9 -4.25 15.31 -11.08
CA ARG A 9 -3.72 14.95 -12.40
C ARG A 9 -2.87 16.06 -13.02
N ALA A 10 -3.33 17.30 -12.96
CA ALA A 10 -2.64 18.41 -13.60
C ALA A 10 -1.28 18.69 -12.96
N GLU A 11 -1.22 18.64 -11.63
CA GLU A 11 0.04 18.76 -10.87
C GLU A 11 0.99 17.59 -11.18
N CYS A 12 0.48 16.35 -11.22
CA CYS A 12 1.27 15.16 -11.57
C CYS A 12 1.84 15.27 -13.00
N GLU A 13 0.99 15.58 -13.99
CA GLU A 13 1.41 15.73 -15.39
C GLU A 13 2.45 16.84 -15.54
N ALA A 14 2.23 18.01 -14.93
CA ALA A 14 3.17 19.13 -14.96
C ALA A 14 4.53 18.76 -14.34
N PHE A 15 4.51 18.05 -13.20
CA PHE A 15 5.73 17.57 -12.58
C PHE A 15 6.46 16.58 -13.49
N PHE A 16 5.78 15.58 -14.06
CA PHE A 16 6.42 14.56 -14.90
C PHE A 16 7.02 15.18 -16.15
N GLN A 17 6.32 16.11 -16.82
CA GLN A 17 6.83 16.82 -17.97
C GLN A 17 8.08 17.66 -17.65
N GLY A 18 8.12 18.31 -16.50
CA GLY A 18 9.24 19.16 -16.10
C GLY A 18 10.43 18.40 -15.54
N TYR A 19 10.18 17.27 -14.86
CA TYR A 19 11.21 16.55 -14.11
C TYR A 19 11.85 15.39 -14.90
N PHE A 20 11.06 14.55 -15.57
CA PHE A 20 11.56 13.40 -16.32
C PHE A 20 12.00 13.81 -17.74
N THR A 21 13.18 14.35 -17.83
CA THR A 21 13.80 14.78 -19.11
C THR A 21 14.72 13.68 -19.66
N SER A 22 15.19 13.83 -20.89
CA SER A 22 16.11 12.88 -21.55
C SER A 22 17.45 12.67 -20.84
N SER A 23 17.80 13.54 -19.88
CA SER A 23 19.01 13.39 -19.06
C SER A 23 18.84 12.39 -17.89
N ARG A 24 17.60 11.97 -17.60
CA ARG A 24 17.30 11.02 -16.53
C ARG A 24 17.05 9.63 -17.10
N ARG A 25 17.52 8.64 -16.38
CA ARG A 25 17.21 7.23 -16.65
C ARG A 25 16.36 6.68 -15.52
N SER A 26 15.11 6.42 -15.80
CA SER A 26 14.10 6.11 -14.79
C SER A 26 13.61 4.67 -14.92
N LEU A 27 13.45 4.00 -13.78
CA LEU A 27 12.77 2.72 -13.71
C LEU A 27 11.35 2.94 -13.23
N PHE A 28 10.37 2.57 -14.04
CA PHE A 28 8.97 2.45 -13.61
C PHE A 28 8.68 1.02 -13.19
N VAL A 29 8.10 0.84 -12.02
CA VAL A 29 7.70 -0.48 -11.49
C VAL A 29 6.24 -0.48 -11.13
N GLY A 30 5.47 -1.28 -11.86
CA GLY A 30 4.04 -1.50 -11.62
C GLY A 30 3.70 -2.98 -11.44
N THR A 31 2.44 -3.29 -11.26
CA THR A 31 1.93 -4.67 -11.30
C THR A 31 0.97 -4.85 -12.46
N LEU A 32 1.13 -5.96 -13.16
CA LEU A 32 0.20 -6.41 -14.18
C LEU A 32 -0.81 -7.36 -13.54
N GLY A 33 -2.09 -7.01 -13.58
CA GLY A 33 -3.19 -7.80 -13.09
C GLY A 33 -4.48 -7.50 -13.85
N PHE A 34 -5.60 -7.97 -13.30
CA PHE A 34 -6.92 -7.82 -13.92
C PHE A 34 -7.45 -6.39 -13.95
N ASN A 35 -6.94 -5.51 -13.08
CA ASN A 35 -7.41 -4.14 -12.98
C ASN A 35 -6.72 -3.26 -14.04
N ASP A 36 -7.50 -2.71 -14.97
CA ASP A 36 -7.03 -1.85 -16.06
C ASP A 36 -6.40 -0.52 -15.59
N ALA A 37 -6.52 -0.20 -14.31
CA ALA A 37 -5.82 0.93 -13.69
C ALA A 37 -4.29 0.81 -13.76
N CYS A 38 -3.74 -0.40 -13.95
CA CYS A 38 -2.31 -0.61 -14.20
C CYS A 38 -1.79 0.09 -15.46
N LEU A 39 -2.68 0.54 -16.34
CA LEU A 39 -2.36 1.23 -17.59
C LEU A 39 -2.29 2.76 -17.45
N TYR A 40 -2.70 3.35 -16.32
CA TYR A 40 -2.84 4.80 -16.18
C TYR A 40 -1.50 5.54 -16.27
N PHE A 41 -0.57 5.19 -15.41
CA PHE A 41 0.76 5.83 -15.44
C PHE A 41 1.60 5.42 -16.65
N PRO A 42 1.59 4.16 -17.11
CA PRO A 42 2.22 3.80 -18.38
C PRO A 42 1.77 4.65 -19.56
N ARG A 43 0.46 4.91 -19.73
CA ARG A 43 -0.06 5.80 -20.77
C ARG A 43 0.45 7.23 -20.65
N LEU A 44 0.59 7.72 -19.42
CA LEU A 44 1.11 9.06 -19.16
C LEU A 44 2.61 9.16 -19.48
N LEU A 45 3.37 8.09 -19.16
CA LEU A 45 4.83 8.07 -19.24
C LEU A 45 5.37 7.55 -20.59
N ALA A 46 4.55 6.89 -21.42
CA ALA A 46 4.98 6.31 -22.69
C ALA A 46 5.64 7.31 -23.67
N ASN A 47 5.29 8.58 -23.58
CA ASN A 47 5.89 9.62 -24.41
C ASN A 47 7.17 10.24 -23.81
N HIS A 48 7.59 9.80 -22.62
CA HIS A 48 8.79 10.33 -21.96
C HIS A 48 10.00 9.45 -22.29
N PRO A 49 11.11 10.01 -22.77
CA PRO A 49 12.31 9.24 -23.04
C PRO A 49 12.99 8.81 -21.73
N GLY A 50 13.78 7.73 -21.80
CA GLY A 50 14.64 7.31 -20.68
C GLY A 50 13.94 6.46 -19.61
N PHE A 51 12.75 5.93 -19.89
CA PHE A 51 12.05 4.98 -19.04
C PHE A 51 12.31 3.53 -19.45
N ASP A 52 12.67 2.70 -18.49
CA ASP A 52 12.53 1.24 -18.54
C ASP A 52 11.32 0.86 -17.67
N PHE A 53 10.49 -0.08 -18.14
CA PHE A 53 9.27 -0.52 -17.47
C PHE A 53 9.43 -1.95 -16.96
N LEU A 54 9.17 -2.15 -15.68
CA LEU A 54 9.09 -3.45 -15.03
C LEU A 54 7.67 -3.66 -14.50
N PHE A 55 7.02 -4.72 -14.95
CA PHE A 55 5.75 -5.13 -14.40
C PHE A 55 5.89 -6.45 -13.65
N LEU A 56 5.44 -6.43 -12.39
CA LEU A 56 5.35 -7.62 -11.57
C LEU A 56 4.02 -8.34 -11.82
N ILE A 57 4.08 -9.64 -11.94
CA ILE A 57 2.92 -10.53 -11.98
C ILE A 57 2.85 -11.20 -10.61
N GLU A 58 1.85 -10.81 -9.82
CA GLU A 58 1.62 -11.38 -8.50
C GLU A 58 0.95 -12.75 -8.64
N GLU A 59 1.72 -13.82 -8.48
CA GLU A 59 1.23 -15.19 -8.58
C GLU A 59 0.50 -15.58 -7.29
N ARG A 60 -0.77 -15.96 -7.43
CA ARG A 60 -1.69 -16.30 -6.34
C ARG A 60 -2.34 -17.65 -6.59
N PRO A 61 -2.59 -18.44 -5.50
CA PRO A 61 -3.18 -19.78 -5.63
C PRO A 61 -4.59 -19.80 -6.23
N GLU A 62 -5.38 -18.76 -5.97
CA GLU A 62 -6.79 -18.71 -6.37
C GLU A 62 -7.13 -17.40 -7.08
N VAL A 63 -7.37 -17.48 -8.39
CA VAL A 63 -7.84 -16.35 -9.21
C VAL A 63 -8.92 -16.85 -10.16
N SER A 64 -10.06 -16.14 -10.23
CA SER A 64 -11.13 -16.50 -11.19
C SER A 64 -10.67 -16.33 -12.63
N ALA A 65 -11.02 -17.26 -13.52
CA ALA A 65 -10.60 -17.27 -14.94
C ALA A 65 -10.89 -15.95 -15.68
N ILE A 66 -12.01 -15.30 -15.39
CA ILE A 66 -12.35 -13.99 -15.99
C ILE A 66 -11.35 -12.90 -15.59
N LEU A 67 -10.77 -12.96 -14.39
CA LEU A 67 -9.74 -12.03 -13.95
C LEU A 67 -8.42 -12.29 -14.65
N GLU A 68 -8.07 -13.56 -14.91
CA GLU A 68 -6.90 -13.95 -15.70
C GLU A 68 -7.02 -13.48 -17.15
N GLU A 69 -8.22 -13.62 -17.76
CA GLU A 69 -8.50 -13.12 -19.10
C GLU A 69 -8.35 -11.59 -19.16
N SER A 70 -8.84 -10.89 -18.12
CA SER A 70 -8.64 -9.42 -18.02
C SER A 70 -7.17 -9.03 -17.90
N ALA A 71 -6.38 -9.79 -17.12
CA ALA A 71 -4.95 -9.56 -16.99
C ALA A 71 -4.20 -9.77 -18.33
N LEU A 72 -4.56 -10.81 -19.08
CA LEU A 72 -4.00 -11.07 -20.42
C LEU A 72 -4.30 -9.93 -21.38
N ARG A 73 -5.53 -9.41 -21.37
CA ARG A 73 -5.92 -8.23 -22.16
C ARG A 73 -5.10 -6.99 -21.80
N ASN A 74 -4.92 -6.73 -20.51
CA ASN A 74 -4.11 -5.60 -20.04
C ASN A 74 -2.64 -5.76 -20.44
N ARG A 75 -2.12 -7.00 -20.45
CA ARG A 75 -0.76 -7.30 -20.93
C ARG A 75 -0.58 -6.94 -22.38
N THR A 76 -1.49 -7.38 -23.26
CA THR A 76 -1.44 -7.07 -24.70
C THR A 76 -1.46 -5.56 -24.94
N GLU A 77 -2.25 -4.82 -24.15
CA GLU A 77 -2.31 -3.36 -24.28
C GLU A 77 -1.02 -2.69 -23.79
N LEU A 78 -0.39 -3.18 -22.71
CA LEU A 78 0.92 -2.69 -22.25
C LEU A 78 2.02 -2.94 -23.28
N GLU A 79 2.06 -4.16 -23.86
CA GLU A 79 3.04 -4.52 -24.88
C GLU A 79 2.95 -3.61 -26.12
N HIS A 80 1.73 -3.26 -26.56
CA HIS A 80 1.52 -2.32 -27.64
C HIS A 80 1.86 -0.87 -27.25
N LEU A 81 1.43 -0.44 -26.05
CA LEU A 81 1.66 0.92 -25.55
C LEU A 81 3.14 1.25 -25.38
N LEU A 82 3.93 0.26 -24.98
CA LEU A 82 5.34 0.43 -24.62
C LEU A 82 6.31 -0.23 -25.60
N GLU A 83 5.90 -0.43 -26.87
CA GLU A 83 6.69 -1.10 -27.89
C GLU A 83 8.05 -0.45 -28.17
N GLU A 84 8.16 0.87 -27.95
CA GLU A 84 9.40 1.64 -28.12
C GLU A 84 10.27 1.69 -26.86
N HIS A 85 9.83 1.06 -25.76
CA HIS A 85 10.52 1.07 -24.45
C HIS A 85 11.07 -0.31 -24.08
N THR A 86 12.03 -0.35 -23.16
CA THR A 86 12.41 -1.58 -22.50
C THR A 86 11.29 -2.01 -21.56
N LEU A 87 10.58 -3.07 -21.92
CA LEU A 87 9.49 -3.65 -21.12
C LEU A 87 9.87 -5.04 -20.62
N SER A 88 9.72 -5.27 -19.34
CA SER A 88 10.00 -6.54 -18.69
C SER A 88 8.88 -6.97 -17.76
N PHE A 89 8.63 -8.29 -17.71
CA PHE A 89 7.69 -8.91 -16.78
C PHE A 89 8.44 -9.87 -15.87
N GLU A 90 8.20 -9.78 -14.57
CA GLU A 90 8.75 -10.70 -13.58
C GLU A 90 7.66 -11.22 -12.63
N THR A 91 7.70 -12.51 -12.33
CA THR A 91 6.72 -13.14 -11.43
C THR A 91 7.18 -13.00 -9.99
N VAL A 92 6.24 -12.63 -9.12
CA VAL A 92 6.40 -12.54 -7.67
C VAL A 92 5.43 -13.51 -7.02
N GLN A 93 5.95 -14.52 -6.34
CA GLN A 93 5.14 -15.42 -5.54
C GLN A 93 4.63 -14.70 -4.29
N ILE A 94 3.34 -14.81 -4.05
CA ILE A 94 2.68 -14.16 -2.91
C ILE A 94 2.60 -15.10 -1.72
N ILE A 95 2.26 -16.36 -1.96
CA ILE A 95 2.04 -17.38 -0.93
C ILE A 95 3.00 -18.56 -1.17
N ALA A 96 3.60 -19.07 -0.10
CA ALA A 96 4.38 -20.31 -0.12
C ALA A 96 3.47 -21.55 0.01
N ASP A 97 4.03 -22.73 -0.21
CA ASP A 97 3.30 -24.00 -0.13
C ASP A 97 2.67 -24.27 1.25
N ASP A 98 3.23 -23.69 2.32
CA ASP A 98 2.74 -23.76 3.70
C ASP A 98 1.73 -22.66 4.04
N THR A 99 1.18 -21.96 3.03
CA THR A 99 0.25 -20.82 3.15
C THR A 99 0.82 -19.55 3.80
N ALA A 100 2.12 -19.50 4.11
CA ALA A 100 2.77 -18.29 4.59
C ALA A 100 2.94 -17.27 3.46
N SER A 101 2.74 -15.98 3.75
CA SER A 101 3.06 -14.94 2.76
C SER A 101 4.57 -14.75 2.62
N ILE A 102 5.02 -14.84 1.38
CA ILE A 102 6.38 -14.54 0.97
C ILE A 102 6.46 -13.33 0.04
N ALA A 103 5.33 -12.65 -0.19
CA ALA A 103 5.15 -11.55 -1.12
C ALA A 103 6.29 -10.51 -1.02
N GLY A 104 6.51 -9.97 0.16
CA GLY A 104 7.51 -8.92 0.37
C GLY A 104 8.94 -9.38 0.12
N ARG A 105 9.28 -10.61 0.53
CA ARG A 105 10.62 -11.18 0.31
C ARG A 105 10.84 -11.46 -1.18
N SER A 106 9.85 -12.04 -1.85
CA SER A 106 9.89 -12.33 -3.27
C SER A 106 10.02 -11.04 -4.09
N ALA A 107 9.20 -10.03 -3.79
CA ALA A 107 9.25 -8.71 -4.43
C ALA A 107 10.59 -8.01 -4.22
N ALA A 108 11.11 -7.98 -2.98
CA ALA A 108 12.38 -7.36 -2.65
C ALA A 108 13.55 -8.03 -3.40
N ALA A 109 13.54 -9.35 -3.55
CA ALA A 109 14.56 -10.09 -4.29
C ALA A 109 14.56 -9.74 -5.80
N VAL A 110 13.37 -9.63 -6.41
CA VAL A 110 13.24 -9.17 -7.80
C VAL A 110 13.74 -7.73 -7.92
N PHE A 111 13.26 -6.84 -7.07
CA PHE A 111 13.52 -5.41 -7.17
C PHE A 111 14.99 -5.06 -6.95
N SER A 112 15.70 -5.77 -6.04
CA SER A 112 17.15 -5.57 -5.82
C SER A 112 17.97 -5.72 -7.09
N ARG A 113 17.61 -6.66 -7.98
CA ARG A 113 18.32 -6.88 -9.26
C ARG A 113 18.17 -5.70 -10.20
N TRP A 114 17.05 -4.98 -10.11
CA TRP A 114 16.75 -3.82 -10.94
C TRP A 114 17.37 -2.55 -10.38
N LEU A 115 17.31 -2.33 -9.07
CA LEU A 115 17.96 -1.19 -8.41
C LEU A 115 19.49 -1.17 -8.59
N GLY A 116 20.11 -2.33 -8.82
CA GLY A 116 21.54 -2.44 -9.12
C GLY A 116 21.94 -1.94 -10.51
N LYS A 117 20.97 -1.62 -11.39
CA LYS A 117 21.24 -1.05 -12.71
C LYS A 117 21.44 0.47 -12.63
N ASN A 118 21.92 1.07 -13.71
CA ASN A 118 22.33 2.47 -13.73
C ASN A 118 21.13 3.43 -13.96
N TYR A 119 20.20 3.48 -12.98
CA TYR A 119 19.10 4.44 -12.95
C TYR A 119 19.42 5.65 -12.09
N THR A 120 18.76 6.78 -12.36
CA THR A 120 18.76 7.98 -11.53
C THR A 120 17.53 8.02 -10.62
N ASP A 121 16.42 7.48 -11.13
CA ASP A 121 15.11 7.55 -10.50
C ASP A 121 14.41 6.19 -10.51
N VAL A 122 13.58 5.95 -9.52
CA VAL A 122 12.64 4.82 -9.49
C VAL A 122 11.26 5.29 -9.12
N ILE A 123 10.27 4.87 -9.89
CA ILE A 123 8.85 5.15 -9.67
C ILE A 123 8.16 3.84 -9.32
N VAL A 124 7.57 3.77 -8.14
CA VAL A 124 6.74 2.62 -7.70
C VAL A 124 5.28 2.99 -7.86
N ASP A 125 4.57 2.27 -8.73
CA ASP A 125 3.13 2.45 -8.95
C ASP A 125 2.33 1.58 -7.98
N ALA A 126 1.79 2.21 -6.95
CA ALA A 126 0.96 1.57 -5.92
C ALA A 126 -0.48 1.30 -6.38
N THR A 127 -0.89 1.74 -7.57
CA THR A 127 -2.29 1.71 -8.06
C THR A 127 -2.90 0.32 -7.96
N THR A 128 -2.25 -0.67 -8.53
CA THR A 128 -2.75 -2.07 -8.55
C THR A 128 -1.92 -3.02 -7.68
N MET A 129 -0.77 -2.58 -7.21
CA MET A 129 0.15 -3.37 -6.41
C MET A 129 -0.44 -3.76 -5.05
N SER A 130 -0.28 -5.01 -4.62
CA SER A 130 -0.69 -5.44 -3.28
C SER A 130 0.18 -4.78 -2.20
N ARG A 131 -0.37 -4.65 -1.00
CA ARG A 131 0.36 -4.03 0.13
C ARG A 131 1.62 -4.80 0.50
N GLY A 132 1.52 -6.14 0.50
CA GLY A 132 2.64 -7.04 0.79
C GLY A 132 3.81 -6.90 -0.18
N VAL A 133 3.56 -6.47 -1.42
CA VAL A 133 4.57 -6.17 -2.44
C VAL A 133 5.00 -4.71 -2.38
N CYS A 134 4.03 -3.79 -2.35
CA CYS A 134 4.25 -2.34 -2.42
C CYS A 134 5.15 -1.81 -1.29
N PHE A 135 4.82 -2.14 -0.03
CA PHE A 135 5.49 -1.58 1.14
C PHE A 135 6.99 -1.90 1.17
N PRO A 136 7.40 -3.19 1.02
CA PRO A 136 8.83 -3.53 0.97
C PRO A 136 9.56 -2.86 -0.18
N MET A 137 8.93 -2.74 -1.34
CA MET A 137 9.55 -2.11 -2.51
C MET A 137 9.74 -0.61 -2.34
N VAL A 138 8.73 0.10 -1.79
CA VAL A 138 8.86 1.54 -1.51
C VAL A 138 9.92 1.80 -0.45
N ARG A 139 9.99 0.98 0.62
CA ARG A 139 11.06 1.07 1.62
C ARG A 139 12.43 0.89 0.97
N GLN A 140 12.59 -0.15 0.16
CA GLN A 140 13.85 -0.44 -0.53
C GLN A 140 14.22 0.67 -1.54
N ALA A 141 13.24 1.24 -2.26
CA ALA A 141 13.46 2.39 -3.12
C ALA A 141 13.96 3.60 -2.33
N TYR A 142 13.32 3.91 -1.19
CA TYR A 142 13.70 5.00 -0.31
C TYR A 142 15.10 4.83 0.29
N GLU A 143 15.44 3.60 0.70
CA GLU A 143 16.78 3.27 1.25
C GLU A 143 17.88 3.20 0.17
N SER A 144 17.49 3.19 -1.11
CA SER A 144 18.44 3.18 -2.23
C SER A 144 19.08 4.57 -2.44
N LYS A 145 20.06 4.64 -3.35
CA LYS A 145 20.67 5.91 -3.77
C LYS A 145 19.87 6.65 -4.85
N LEU A 146 18.78 6.06 -5.33
CA LEU A 146 17.96 6.61 -6.38
C LEU A 146 16.98 7.65 -5.82
N GLN A 147 16.48 8.53 -6.70
CA GLN A 147 15.33 9.36 -6.35
C GLN A 147 14.09 8.48 -6.35
N ALA A 148 13.47 8.32 -5.19
CA ALA A 148 12.32 7.43 -5.01
C ALA A 148 11.01 8.19 -5.16
N HIS A 149 10.17 7.73 -6.09
CA HIS A 149 8.85 8.26 -6.34
C HIS A 149 7.80 7.19 -6.12
N VAL A 150 6.66 7.56 -5.56
CA VAL A 150 5.48 6.71 -5.44
C VAL A 150 4.33 7.38 -6.15
N VAL A 151 3.63 6.64 -6.97
CA VAL A 151 2.44 7.11 -7.69
C VAL A 151 1.26 6.21 -7.37
N ILE A 152 0.07 6.78 -7.37
CA ILE A 152 -1.18 6.05 -7.23
C ILE A 152 -2.30 6.75 -7.99
N ALA A 153 -3.14 5.97 -8.62
CA ALA A 153 -4.36 6.42 -9.27
C ALA A 153 -5.55 5.59 -8.76
N GLU A 154 -6.62 6.26 -8.38
CA GLU A 154 -7.83 5.60 -7.91
C GLU A 154 -9.03 5.89 -8.82
N ARG A 155 -9.86 4.86 -9.00
CA ARG A 155 -11.17 4.96 -9.63
C ARG A 155 -12.22 4.57 -8.60
N MET A 156 -13.21 5.45 -8.43
CA MET A 156 -14.29 5.24 -7.46
C MET A 156 -15.17 4.02 -7.79
N THR A 157 -15.28 3.68 -9.07
CA THR A 157 -16.08 2.53 -9.53
C THR A 157 -15.26 1.67 -10.48
N HIS A 158 -15.10 0.40 -10.15
CA HIS A 158 -14.45 -0.58 -11.02
C HIS A 158 -15.51 -1.47 -11.70
N PRO A 159 -15.37 -1.75 -13.00
CA PRO A 159 -16.35 -2.57 -13.73
C PRO A 159 -16.35 -4.05 -13.28
N LEU A 160 -15.18 -4.58 -12.87
CA LEU A 160 -15.07 -5.90 -12.28
C LEU A 160 -15.03 -5.78 -10.75
N LYS A 161 -16.04 -6.34 -10.09
CA LYS A 161 -16.09 -6.44 -8.63
C LYS A 161 -15.40 -7.74 -8.20
N ALA A 162 -14.12 -7.64 -7.87
CA ALA A 162 -13.37 -8.76 -7.33
C ALA A 162 -13.38 -8.71 -5.79
N THR A 163 -13.70 -9.85 -5.18
CA THR A 163 -13.65 -10.03 -3.73
C THR A 163 -12.30 -10.66 -3.36
N ALA A 164 -11.56 -10.00 -2.48
CA ALA A 164 -10.29 -10.52 -1.97
C ALA A 164 -10.53 -11.62 -0.93
N MET A 165 -9.73 -12.67 -1.00
CA MET A 165 -9.67 -13.74 -0.02
C MET A 165 -8.35 -13.61 0.75
N HIS A 166 -8.45 -13.42 2.07
CA HIS A 166 -7.27 -13.19 2.92
C HIS A 166 -6.78 -14.49 3.59
N THR A 167 -5.49 -14.52 3.94
CA THR A 167 -4.93 -15.58 4.77
C THR A 167 -5.52 -15.52 6.19
N ASP A 168 -5.60 -16.68 6.84
CA ASP A 168 -6.06 -16.78 8.22
C ASP A 168 -4.99 -16.39 9.24
N SER A 169 -3.74 -16.31 8.82
CA SER A 169 -2.60 -16.02 9.68
C SER A 169 -2.03 -14.63 9.38
N PRO A 170 -2.33 -13.61 10.22
CA PRO A 170 -1.68 -12.31 10.13
C PRO A 170 -0.18 -12.43 10.36
N GLN A 171 0.60 -11.59 9.70
CA GLN A 171 2.06 -11.58 9.87
C GLN A 171 2.64 -10.19 9.74
N TYR A 172 3.86 -10.02 10.26
CA TYR A 172 4.62 -8.81 10.02
C TYR A 172 5.02 -8.70 8.55
N MET A 173 4.86 -7.52 8.01
CA MET A 173 5.28 -7.22 6.65
C MET A 173 6.81 -7.24 6.54
N HIS A 174 7.33 -7.81 5.47
CA HIS A 174 8.78 -7.89 5.23
C HIS A 174 9.40 -6.48 5.23
N GLY A 175 10.49 -6.30 5.99
CA GLY A 175 11.14 -5.00 6.16
C GLY A 175 10.49 -4.09 7.23
N PHE A 176 9.32 -4.43 7.79
CA PHE A 176 8.61 -3.65 8.80
C PHE A 176 8.40 -4.44 10.09
N GLN A 177 9.42 -5.14 10.50
CA GLN A 177 9.51 -5.86 11.76
C GLN A 177 10.40 -5.02 12.66
N ALA A 178 9.88 -4.46 13.75
CA ALA A 178 10.74 -3.72 14.66
C ALA A 178 11.84 -4.64 15.22
N ASP A 179 13.07 -4.22 15.12
CA ASP A 179 14.24 -4.89 15.71
C ASP A 179 14.23 -4.69 17.24
N MET A 180 13.33 -5.38 17.93
CA MET A 180 13.32 -5.40 19.38
C MET A 180 13.72 -6.79 19.87
N GLY A 181 14.58 -6.85 20.88
CA GLY A 181 14.88 -8.10 21.59
C GLY A 181 13.60 -8.73 22.14
N THR A 182 13.57 -10.06 22.26
CA THR A 182 12.37 -10.79 22.70
C THR A 182 11.85 -10.30 24.06
N ASP A 183 12.74 -9.89 24.97
CA ASP A 183 12.38 -9.37 26.30
C ASP A 183 11.79 -7.95 26.24
N GLU A 184 12.18 -7.14 25.29
CA GLU A 184 11.64 -5.78 25.08
C GLU A 184 10.26 -5.83 24.45
N VAL A 185 10.01 -6.76 23.55
CA VAL A 185 8.69 -6.95 22.92
C VAL A 185 7.63 -7.37 23.95
N THR A 186 8.01 -8.21 24.95
CA THR A 186 7.09 -8.67 25.99
C THR A 186 6.75 -7.60 27.04
N LYS A 187 7.59 -6.59 27.19
CA LYS A 187 7.40 -5.50 28.16
C LYS A 187 6.86 -4.20 27.52
N ALA A 188 6.82 -4.13 26.19
CA ALA A 188 6.39 -2.91 25.50
C ALA A 188 4.92 -2.60 25.74
N ILE A 189 4.57 -1.32 25.97
CA ILE A 189 3.19 -0.83 25.91
C ILE A 189 2.82 -0.64 24.45
N LYS A 190 1.93 -1.50 23.95
CA LYS A 190 1.57 -1.58 22.54
C LYS A 190 0.35 -0.72 22.22
N LEU A 191 0.50 0.25 21.33
CA LEU A 191 -0.60 0.92 20.67
C LEU A 191 -0.78 0.31 19.28
N TRP A 192 -1.96 -0.21 18.98
CA TRP A 192 -2.31 -0.68 17.66
C TRP A 192 -3.18 0.35 16.93
N ILE A 193 -2.80 0.69 15.68
CA ILE A 193 -3.51 1.63 14.82
C ILE A 193 -4.00 0.87 13.58
N PRO A 194 -5.21 0.26 13.61
CA PRO A 194 -5.83 -0.35 12.44
C PRO A 194 -6.53 0.71 11.58
N GLN A 195 -6.41 0.61 10.27
CA GLN A 195 -7.25 1.35 9.33
C GLN A 195 -8.51 0.52 9.05
N LEU A 196 -9.69 1.05 9.38
CA LEU A 196 -10.95 0.34 9.18
C LEU A 196 -11.41 0.41 7.72
N SER A 197 -11.96 -0.69 7.23
CA SER A 197 -12.64 -0.76 5.94
C SER A 197 -13.71 -1.84 5.94
N GLU A 198 -14.66 -1.71 5.03
CA GLU A 198 -15.75 -2.70 4.86
C GLU A 198 -15.17 -4.10 4.56
N ASN A 199 -15.78 -5.13 5.13
CA ASN A 199 -15.43 -6.55 4.95
C ASN A 199 -14.04 -6.98 5.49
N ASN A 200 -13.39 -6.19 6.35
CA ASN A 200 -12.10 -6.55 6.95
C ASN A 200 -12.17 -6.90 8.44
N HIS A 201 -13.39 -7.04 8.96
CA HIS A 201 -13.66 -7.35 10.36
C HIS A 201 -12.85 -8.56 10.86
N ASP A 202 -12.97 -9.71 10.20
CA ASP A 202 -12.30 -10.94 10.62
C ASP A 202 -10.77 -10.84 10.58
N SER A 203 -10.22 -10.17 9.57
CA SER A 203 -8.78 -9.98 9.43
C SER A 203 -8.23 -9.12 10.56
N LEU A 204 -8.92 -8.03 10.92
CA LEU A 204 -8.51 -7.14 11.99
C LEU A 204 -8.68 -7.80 13.37
N GLU A 205 -9.72 -8.59 13.57
CA GLU A 205 -9.90 -9.37 14.81
C GLU A 205 -8.75 -10.37 15.01
N ARG A 206 -8.32 -11.06 13.94
CA ARG A 206 -7.17 -11.99 14.02
C ARG A 206 -5.87 -11.26 14.36
N ILE A 207 -5.67 -10.05 13.81
CA ILE A 207 -4.50 -9.23 14.14
C ILE A 207 -4.53 -8.82 15.60
N PHE A 208 -5.70 -8.35 16.10
CA PHE A 208 -5.88 -7.98 17.49
C PHE A 208 -5.55 -9.14 18.44
N ARG A 209 -6.11 -10.33 18.19
CA ARG A 209 -5.86 -11.54 18.99
C ARG A 209 -4.39 -11.97 18.98
N ARG A 210 -3.70 -11.76 17.88
CA ARG A 210 -2.26 -12.07 17.76
C ARG A 210 -1.40 -11.08 18.53
N GLU A 211 -1.62 -9.79 18.30
CA GLU A 211 -0.76 -8.72 18.84
C GLU A 211 -1.04 -8.42 20.30
N GLN A 212 -2.29 -8.65 20.77
CA GLN A 212 -2.73 -8.34 22.12
C GLN A 212 -2.27 -6.93 22.54
N PRO A 213 -2.72 -5.86 21.85
CA PRO A 213 -2.32 -4.51 22.16
C PRO A 213 -2.92 -4.04 23.50
N ASP A 214 -2.20 -3.14 24.19
CA ASP A 214 -2.68 -2.49 25.42
C ASP A 214 -3.65 -1.36 25.11
N GLU A 215 -3.49 -0.72 23.93
CA GLU A 215 -4.29 0.40 23.46
C GLU A 215 -4.63 0.21 21.98
N VAL A 216 -5.83 0.61 21.57
CA VAL A 216 -6.28 0.57 20.19
C VAL A 216 -6.79 1.94 19.76
N ALA A 217 -6.27 2.47 18.65
CA ALA A 217 -6.69 3.74 18.07
C ALA A 217 -7.05 3.55 16.58
N PRO A 218 -8.29 3.15 16.24
CA PRO A 218 -8.69 2.86 14.89
C PRO A 218 -8.79 4.13 14.04
N ILE A 219 -8.34 4.06 12.78
CA ILE A 219 -8.49 5.14 11.81
C ILE A 219 -9.79 4.96 11.03
N LEU A 220 -10.63 5.98 11.08
CA LEU A 220 -11.82 6.16 10.26
C LEU A 220 -11.58 7.19 9.17
N PRO A 221 -12.08 6.96 7.93
CA PRO A 221 -11.97 7.94 6.86
C PRO A 221 -12.87 9.16 7.13
N PHE A 222 -12.24 10.34 7.23
CA PHE A 222 -12.95 11.63 7.32
C PHE A 222 -11.99 12.79 7.02
N PRO A 223 -12.33 13.66 6.04
CA PRO A 223 -13.46 13.51 5.11
C PRO A 223 -13.33 12.28 4.22
N ALA A 224 -14.48 11.72 3.85
CA ALA A 224 -14.59 10.59 2.93
C ALA A 224 -15.43 10.99 1.71
N VAL A 225 -15.23 10.27 0.59
CA VAL A 225 -16.02 10.48 -0.64
C VAL A 225 -17.50 10.20 -0.41
N ASP A 226 -17.83 9.12 0.32
CA ASP A 226 -19.17 8.94 0.86
C ASP A 226 -19.22 9.48 2.30
N PRO A 227 -19.95 10.58 2.55
CA PRO A 227 -20.02 11.17 3.89
C PRO A 227 -20.55 10.23 4.99
N ARG A 228 -21.22 9.13 4.61
CA ARG A 228 -21.75 8.13 5.54
C ARG A 228 -20.82 6.94 5.78
N GLN A 229 -19.67 6.92 5.15
CA GLN A 229 -18.74 5.79 5.25
C GLN A 229 -18.26 5.57 6.69
N GLY A 230 -17.87 6.63 7.39
CA GLY A 230 -17.50 6.54 8.80
C GLY A 230 -18.60 5.94 9.67
N ASP A 231 -19.84 6.35 9.48
CA ASP A 231 -20.99 5.82 10.23
C ASP A 231 -21.27 4.34 9.93
N ARG A 232 -21.05 3.91 8.67
CA ARG A 232 -21.18 2.48 8.29
C ARG A 232 -20.10 1.65 8.97
N LEU A 233 -18.85 2.09 8.91
CA LEU A 233 -17.73 1.41 9.56
C LEU A 233 -17.91 1.34 11.07
N LEU A 234 -18.30 2.42 11.74
CA LEU A 234 -18.59 2.39 13.19
C LEU A 234 -19.71 1.41 13.54
N ARG A 235 -20.68 1.23 12.65
CA ARG A 235 -21.77 0.28 12.86
C ARG A 235 -21.33 -1.16 12.62
N GLU A 236 -20.52 -1.41 11.58
CA GLU A 236 -19.95 -2.71 11.26
C GLU A 236 -18.98 -3.20 12.36
N PHE A 237 -18.11 -2.31 12.84
CA PHE A 237 -17.10 -2.62 13.84
C PHE A 237 -17.56 -2.39 15.29
N ARG A 238 -18.85 -2.13 15.52
CA ARG A 238 -19.36 -1.72 16.85
C ARG A 238 -18.97 -2.67 17.96
N GLU A 239 -19.14 -3.97 17.75
CA GLU A 239 -18.86 -4.98 18.80
C GLU A 239 -17.36 -5.03 19.09
N LEU A 240 -16.52 -5.05 18.08
CA LEU A 240 -15.07 -5.01 18.25
C LEU A 240 -14.62 -3.75 18.98
N ILE A 241 -15.07 -2.58 18.55
CA ILE A 241 -14.67 -1.29 19.13
C ILE A 241 -15.07 -1.19 20.61
N LEU A 242 -16.33 -1.54 20.95
CA LEU A 242 -16.88 -1.28 22.28
C LEU A 242 -16.64 -2.41 23.28
N SER A 243 -16.48 -3.66 22.81
CA SER A 243 -16.41 -4.82 23.68
C SER A 243 -15.05 -5.50 23.65
N ASP A 244 -14.54 -5.84 22.46
CA ASP A 244 -13.36 -6.67 22.35
C ASP A 244 -12.06 -5.86 22.41
N TRP A 245 -12.04 -4.68 21.80
CA TRP A 245 -10.88 -3.78 21.77
C TRP A 245 -10.91 -2.72 22.88
N ASP A 246 -12.04 -2.57 23.57
CA ASP A 246 -12.27 -1.60 24.65
C ASP A 246 -11.79 -0.18 24.29
N VAL A 247 -12.15 0.26 23.05
CA VAL A 247 -11.69 1.56 22.51
C VAL A 247 -12.45 2.69 23.20
N ASN A 248 -11.72 3.62 23.78
CA ASN A 248 -12.32 4.90 24.17
C ASN A 248 -12.68 5.69 22.90
N LEU A 249 -13.90 6.24 22.81
CA LEU A 249 -14.34 7.01 21.65
C LEU A 249 -13.45 8.21 21.32
N LEU A 250 -12.69 8.71 22.29
CA LEU A 250 -11.71 9.79 22.10
C LEU A 250 -10.42 9.32 21.40
N ASP A 251 -10.18 8.02 21.37
CA ASP A 251 -9.01 7.41 20.72
C ASP A 251 -9.27 7.05 19.26
N ILE A 252 -10.51 7.27 18.78
CA ILE A 252 -10.82 7.13 17.36
C ILE A 252 -10.13 8.24 16.57
N ILE A 253 -9.31 7.83 15.61
CA ILE A 253 -8.56 8.72 14.72
C ILE A 253 -9.40 9.00 13.47
N TYR A 254 -9.51 10.26 13.09
CA TYR A 254 -10.09 10.67 11.82
C TYR A 254 -8.97 11.13 10.88
N ALA A 255 -8.93 10.58 9.68
CA ALA A 255 -7.97 10.99 8.66
C ALA A 255 -8.61 10.95 7.26
N HIS A 256 -8.13 11.84 6.38
CA HIS A 256 -8.67 12.02 5.04
C HIS A 256 -8.53 10.73 4.20
N GLU A 257 -9.63 10.28 3.57
CA GLU A 257 -9.66 9.02 2.80
C GLU A 257 -8.69 9.00 1.62
N SER A 258 -8.55 10.15 0.93
CA SER A 258 -7.81 10.30 -0.33
C SER A 258 -6.53 11.14 -0.19
N ASP A 259 -6.08 11.46 1.03
CA ASP A 259 -4.82 12.18 1.27
C ASP A 259 -3.85 11.38 2.14
N PRO A 260 -2.88 10.67 1.53
CA PRO A 260 -1.85 9.94 2.28
C PRO A 260 -1.05 10.81 3.24
N THR A 261 -0.90 12.10 2.94
CA THR A 261 -0.14 13.03 3.78
C THR A 261 -0.83 13.27 5.12
N ASP A 262 -2.17 13.35 5.13
CA ASP A 262 -2.95 13.55 6.35
C ASP A 262 -2.84 12.34 7.29
N VAL A 263 -2.94 11.13 6.74
CA VAL A 263 -2.73 9.89 7.51
C VAL A 263 -1.29 9.83 8.06
N PHE A 264 -0.29 10.14 7.24
CA PHE A 264 1.11 10.17 7.64
C PHE A 264 1.37 11.11 8.82
N GLU A 265 0.97 12.39 8.70
CA GLU A 265 1.19 13.40 9.73
C GLU A 265 0.39 13.10 11.01
N THR A 266 -0.79 12.53 10.87
CA THR A 266 -1.61 12.13 12.03
C THR A 266 -0.93 11.02 12.84
N ILE A 267 -0.45 9.95 12.18
CA ILE A 267 0.27 8.87 12.87
C ILE A 267 1.57 9.41 13.49
N ARG A 268 2.30 10.24 12.75
CA ARG A 268 3.55 10.86 13.21
C ARG A 268 3.33 11.69 14.48
N ARG A 269 2.27 12.49 14.53
CA ARG A 269 1.89 13.29 15.70
C ARG A 269 1.53 12.41 16.90
N ILE A 270 0.72 11.36 16.70
CA ILE A 270 0.32 10.43 17.76
C ILE A 270 1.55 9.69 18.31
N HIS A 271 2.36 9.12 17.44
CA HIS A 271 3.55 8.37 17.85
C HIS A 271 4.53 9.26 18.66
N ARG A 272 4.85 10.45 18.16
CA ARG A 272 5.76 11.39 18.84
C ARG A 272 5.19 11.89 20.17
N GLY A 273 3.90 12.20 20.22
CA GLY A 273 3.22 12.58 21.45
C GLY A 273 3.28 11.48 22.51
N ARG A 274 3.07 10.22 22.07
CA ARG A 274 3.14 9.05 22.93
C ARG A 274 4.55 8.77 23.46
N LEU A 275 5.57 8.89 22.61
CA LEU A 275 6.97 8.81 23.04
C LEU A 275 7.29 9.86 24.12
N GLY A 276 6.81 11.09 23.95
CA GLY A 276 6.99 12.15 24.94
C GLY A 276 6.27 11.86 26.26
N ALA A 277 5.02 11.38 26.20
CA ALA A 277 4.24 11.06 27.39
C ALA A 277 4.80 9.88 28.19
N LEU A 278 5.36 8.89 27.52
CA LEU A 278 5.87 7.63 28.13
C LEU A 278 7.39 7.63 28.35
N CYS A 279 8.09 8.75 28.14
CA CYS A 279 9.54 8.85 28.28
C CYS A 279 10.08 8.49 29.69
N GLY A 280 9.23 8.56 30.70
CA GLY A 280 9.56 8.19 32.10
C GLY A 280 9.56 6.67 32.38
N PHE A 281 8.95 5.88 31.51
CA PHE A 281 8.79 4.42 31.68
C PHE A 281 9.92 3.67 30.97
N LYS A 282 11.12 3.68 31.57
CA LYS A 282 12.33 3.10 30.95
C LYS A 282 12.26 1.59 30.72
N ASP A 283 11.51 0.87 31.55
CA ASP A 283 11.41 -0.59 31.51
C ASP A 283 10.27 -1.08 30.59
N THR A 284 9.44 -0.17 30.06
CA THR A 284 8.27 -0.46 29.23
C THR A 284 8.23 0.48 28.04
N PRO A 285 9.05 0.26 27.01
CA PRO A 285 9.12 1.15 25.86
C PRO A 285 7.78 1.17 25.10
N PRO A 286 7.31 2.35 24.65
CA PRO A 286 6.11 2.44 23.83
C PRO A 286 6.35 1.85 22.44
N ARG A 287 5.43 1.03 21.96
CA ARG A 287 5.43 0.44 20.62
C ARG A 287 4.15 0.79 19.88
N THR A 288 4.29 1.35 18.70
CA THR A 288 3.14 1.63 17.81
C THR A 288 3.16 0.62 16.67
N ILE A 289 2.04 -0.08 16.44
CA ILE A 289 1.86 -1.12 15.41
C ILE A 289 0.81 -0.63 14.44
N LEU A 290 1.08 -0.73 13.14
CA LEU A 290 0.17 -0.30 12.08
C LEU A 290 -0.46 -1.49 11.36
N SER A 291 -1.75 -1.36 10.97
CA SER A 291 -2.42 -2.34 10.11
C SER A 291 -3.16 -1.62 8.98
N PRO A 292 -2.53 -1.59 7.76
CA PRO A 292 -3.08 -0.92 6.59
C PRO A 292 -4.15 -1.79 5.93
N SER A 293 -5.40 -1.68 6.37
CA SER A 293 -6.52 -2.50 5.87
C SER A 293 -7.58 -1.70 5.11
N GLY A 294 -7.49 -0.37 5.08
CA GLY A 294 -8.47 0.52 4.47
C GLY A 294 -8.19 0.87 3.00
N SER A 295 -8.48 2.11 2.59
CA SER A 295 -8.18 2.60 1.24
C SER A 295 -6.69 2.49 0.92
N LYS A 296 -6.36 2.37 -0.36
CA LYS A 296 -4.94 2.35 -0.77
C LYS A 296 -4.23 3.66 -0.47
N MET A 297 -4.92 4.79 -0.66
CA MET A 297 -4.39 6.12 -0.31
C MET A 297 -4.04 6.19 1.18
N GLY A 298 -4.97 5.82 2.06
CA GLY A 298 -4.69 5.78 3.50
C GLY A 298 -3.57 4.79 3.88
N SER A 299 -3.51 3.64 3.20
CA SER A 299 -2.43 2.66 3.39
C SER A 299 -1.06 3.22 3.02
N LEU A 300 -0.95 4.08 1.99
CA LEU A 300 0.30 4.77 1.66
C LEU A 300 0.73 5.75 2.77
N GLY A 301 -0.22 6.46 3.39
CA GLY A 301 0.09 7.30 4.55
C GLY A 301 0.67 6.49 5.72
N MET A 302 0.11 5.29 5.98
CA MET A 302 0.68 4.35 6.95
C MET A 302 2.07 3.86 6.54
N LEU A 303 2.29 3.58 5.26
CA LEU A 303 3.60 3.20 4.72
C LEU A 303 4.65 4.29 4.99
N PHE A 304 4.33 5.55 4.70
CA PHE A 304 5.25 6.66 4.93
C PHE A 304 5.56 6.84 6.42
N ALA A 305 4.55 6.68 7.28
CA ALA A 305 4.76 6.71 8.72
C ALA A 305 5.64 5.54 9.19
N ALA A 306 5.42 4.33 8.64
CA ALA A 306 6.23 3.16 8.97
C ALA A 306 7.70 3.32 8.54
N ILE A 307 7.96 3.96 7.40
CA ILE A 307 9.33 4.24 6.94
C ILE A 307 9.99 5.34 7.79
N ASP A 308 9.29 6.47 8.04
CA ASP A 308 9.84 7.63 8.75
C ASP A 308 10.16 7.34 10.22
N LEU A 309 9.35 6.49 10.85
CA LEU A 309 9.38 6.23 12.29
C LEU A 309 9.83 4.81 12.64
N ASP A 310 10.20 4.03 11.64
CA ASP A 310 10.56 2.60 11.75
C ASP A 310 9.51 1.77 12.52
N LEU A 311 8.24 1.91 12.13
CA LEU A 311 7.14 1.24 12.80
C LEU A 311 6.86 -0.15 12.21
N PRO A 312 6.55 -1.15 13.07
CA PRO A 312 6.08 -2.45 12.61
C PRO A 312 4.72 -2.36 11.93
N VAL A 313 4.57 -3.14 10.87
CA VAL A 313 3.32 -3.28 10.12
C VAL A 313 2.87 -4.73 10.13
N VAL A 314 1.65 -4.98 10.60
CA VAL A 314 1.01 -6.30 10.62
C VAL A 314 -0.19 -6.29 9.69
N TYR A 315 -0.34 -7.32 8.89
CA TYR A 315 -1.43 -7.44 7.92
C TYR A 315 -1.78 -8.90 7.63
N SER A 316 -2.95 -9.12 7.04
CA SER A 316 -3.36 -10.39 6.43
C SER A 316 -3.17 -10.30 4.92
N GLU A 317 -2.41 -11.24 4.34
CA GLU A 317 -2.16 -11.26 2.90
C GLU A 317 -3.39 -11.70 2.12
N THR A 318 -3.53 -11.22 0.90
CA THR A 318 -4.56 -11.69 -0.03
C THR A 318 -4.08 -12.93 -0.77
N MET A 319 -4.74 -14.07 -0.55
CA MET A 319 -4.43 -15.34 -1.22
C MET A 319 -4.94 -15.40 -2.66
N GLY A 320 -6.04 -14.70 -2.93
CA GLY A 320 -6.69 -14.78 -4.23
C GLY A 320 -7.82 -13.78 -4.39
N TYR A 321 -8.44 -13.84 -5.56
CA TYR A 321 -9.56 -12.98 -5.92
C TYR A 321 -10.66 -13.79 -6.60
N ARG A 322 -11.91 -13.60 -6.13
CA ARG A 322 -13.12 -14.14 -6.76
C ARG A 322 -13.90 -13.04 -7.47
N CYS A 323 -14.44 -13.38 -8.61
CA CYS A 323 -15.32 -12.51 -9.38
C CYS A 323 -16.45 -13.34 -9.96
N ASP A 324 -17.69 -12.90 -9.74
CA ASP A 324 -18.90 -13.57 -10.20
C ASP A 324 -19.37 -13.06 -11.58
N ALA A 325 -18.61 -12.19 -12.23
CA ALA A 325 -18.91 -11.72 -13.57
C ALA A 325 -18.75 -12.85 -14.60
N GLU A 326 -19.75 -12.99 -15.48
CA GLU A 326 -19.73 -14.00 -16.55
C GLU A 326 -19.05 -13.50 -17.83
N THR A 327 -18.93 -12.19 -18.01
CA THR A 327 -18.38 -11.57 -19.20
C THR A 327 -17.44 -10.42 -18.85
N LEU A 328 -16.36 -10.28 -19.63
CA LEU A 328 -15.47 -9.14 -19.50
C LEU A 328 -16.20 -7.84 -19.88
N PRO A 329 -16.13 -6.81 -19.05
CA PRO A 329 -16.62 -5.50 -19.43
C PRO A 329 -15.79 -4.96 -20.61
N ALA A 330 -16.39 -4.05 -21.38
CA ALA A 330 -15.67 -3.33 -22.41
C ALA A 330 -14.47 -2.58 -21.80
N VAL A 331 -13.39 -2.46 -22.58
CA VAL A 331 -12.21 -1.69 -22.15
C VAL A 331 -12.64 -0.27 -21.85
N SER A 332 -12.38 0.19 -20.65
CA SER A 332 -12.69 1.55 -20.24
C SER A 332 -11.43 2.40 -20.30
N HIS A 333 -11.38 3.35 -21.22
CA HIS A 333 -10.33 4.38 -21.25
C HIS A 333 -10.65 5.54 -20.29
N ARG A 334 -11.54 5.31 -19.32
CA ARG A 334 -11.91 6.34 -18.35
C ARG A 334 -10.68 6.69 -17.50
N MET A 335 -10.42 7.98 -17.38
CA MET A 335 -9.37 8.51 -16.52
C MET A 335 -9.65 8.22 -15.04
N PRO A 336 -8.62 8.12 -14.20
CA PRO A 336 -8.80 8.00 -12.75
C PRO A 336 -9.51 9.22 -12.19
N ASP A 337 -10.28 9.00 -11.12
CA ASP A 337 -10.98 10.07 -10.41
C ASP A 337 -9.98 10.84 -9.51
N HIS A 338 -8.96 10.14 -9.00
CA HIS A 338 -7.88 10.72 -8.19
C HIS A 338 -6.52 10.23 -8.68
N MET A 339 -5.56 11.13 -8.75
CA MET A 339 -4.15 10.84 -8.98
C MET A 339 -3.31 11.52 -7.91
N TRP A 340 -2.29 10.84 -7.47
CA TRP A 340 -1.39 11.34 -6.44
C TRP A 340 0.03 10.85 -6.67
N HIS A 341 1.01 11.73 -6.40
CA HIS A 341 2.42 11.43 -6.52
C HIS A 341 3.15 11.92 -5.27
N ALA A 342 4.11 11.16 -4.79
CA ALA A 342 5.08 11.59 -3.81
C ALA A 342 6.51 11.35 -4.28
N TRP A 343 7.34 12.32 -4.06
CA TRP A 343 8.78 12.17 -4.12
C TRP A 343 9.32 12.07 -2.68
N LEU A 344 9.92 10.92 -2.37
CA LEU A 344 10.47 10.61 -1.05
C LEU A 344 11.93 11.09 -0.99
N ARG A 345 12.23 12.01 -0.10
CA ARG A 345 13.60 12.55 0.07
C ARG A 345 14.13 12.25 1.45
N ASN A 346 15.38 11.79 1.48
CA ASN A 346 16.16 11.78 2.70
C ASN A 346 16.57 13.23 3.05
N GLU A 347 16.46 13.59 4.34
CA GLU A 347 16.96 14.87 4.85
C GLU A 347 18.49 14.93 4.84
#